data_fb57533c284ba8095e9cf5f8004fee03
#
_entry.id   fb57533c284ba8095e9cf5f8004fee03
#
_cell.length_a   1.000
_cell.length_b   1.000
_cell.length_c   1.000
_cell.angle_alpha   90.00
_cell.angle_beta   90.00
_cell.angle_gamma   90.00
#
_symmetry.space_group_name_H-M   'P 1'
#
loop_
_entity.id
_entity.type
_entity.pdbx_description
1 polymer ?
#
loop_
_entity_poly.entity_id
_entity_poly.type
_entity_poly.pdbx_seq_one_letter_code
_entity_poly.pdbx_strand_id
1 'polypeptide(L)'
;MKLNEFYMAVDGNYEDAMERLQNEMFVGKFLRMLPRDGSMMLLEKAMADGRANDAFRAAHTLKGIALNLSLTKLVAACSQLTEALRGADTIPQQARELLIPVRQEYARIRAALEELDA
;
A
#
# COMPACT_ATOMS: atom_id res chain seq x y z
N MET A 1 -20.45 -0.45 -1.86
CA MET A 1 -20.01 -0.74 -3.24
C MET A 1 -19.57 -2.18 -3.38
N LYS A 2 -19.67 -2.72 -4.57
CA LYS A 2 -19.19 -4.06 -4.88
C LYS A 2 -17.68 -4.08 -5.03
N LEU A 3 -17.08 -5.27 -4.98
CA LEU A 3 -15.64 -5.43 -5.05
C LEU A 3 -15.04 -4.88 -6.35
N ASN A 4 -15.66 -5.17 -7.51
CA ASN A 4 -15.18 -4.64 -8.78
C ASN A 4 -15.24 -3.11 -8.82
N GLU A 5 -16.26 -2.51 -8.20
CA GLU A 5 -16.37 -1.06 -8.08
C GLU A 5 -15.28 -0.48 -7.17
N PHE A 6 -14.93 -1.20 -6.10
CA PHE A 6 -13.82 -0.81 -5.23
C PHE A 6 -12.52 -0.69 -6.04
N TYR A 7 -12.20 -1.73 -6.83
CA TYR A 7 -10.98 -1.72 -7.63
C TYR A 7 -10.98 -0.60 -8.66
N MET A 8 -12.13 -0.30 -9.24
CA MET A 8 -12.26 0.83 -10.16
C MET A 8 -12.00 2.16 -9.44
N ALA A 9 -12.54 2.31 -8.23
CA ALA A 9 -12.38 3.54 -7.44
C ALA A 9 -10.93 3.83 -7.05
N VAL A 10 -10.12 2.79 -6.83
CA VAL A 10 -8.72 2.94 -6.42
C VAL A 10 -7.73 2.69 -7.56
N ASP A 11 -8.21 2.55 -8.78
CA ASP A 11 -7.40 2.23 -9.96
C ASP A 11 -6.54 0.97 -9.78
N GLY A 12 -7.10 -0.03 -9.11
CA GLY A 12 -6.49 -1.33 -8.97
C GLY A 12 -6.87 -2.26 -10.11
N ASN A 13 -6.42 -3.50 -10.04
CA ASN A 13 -6.68 -4.50 -11.07
C ASN A 13 -7.51 -5.64 -10.49
N TYR A 14 -8.83 -5.56 -10.68
CA TYR A 14 -9.78 -6.54 -10.17
C TYR A 14 -9.50 -7.95 -10.72
N GLU A 15 -9.29 -8.07 -12.02
CA GLU A 15 -9.07 -9.36 -12.68
C GLU A 15 -7.82 -10.05 -12.13
N ASP A 16 -6.74 -9.27 -11.94
CA ASP A 16 -5.50 -9.80 -11.39
C ASP A 16 -5.68 -10.25 -9.95
N ALA A 17 -6.41 -9.49 -9.15
CA ALA A 17 -6.71 -9.86 -7.77
C ALA A 17 -7.51 -11.17 -7.69
N MET A 18 -8.50 -11.31 -8.57
CA MET A 18 -9.31 -12.53 -8.66
C MET A 18 -8.49 -13.72 -9.11
N GLU A 19 -7.57 -13.52 -10.03
CA GLU A 19 -6.67 -14.57 -10.50
C GLU A 19 -5.74 -15.06 -9.40
N ARG A 20 -5.20 -14.13 -8.59
CA ARG A 20 -4.29 -14.46 -7.49
C ARG A 20 -4.99 -15.14 -6.34
N LEU A 21 -6.16 -14.64 -5.92
CA LEU A 21 -6.84 -15.10 -4.71
C LEU A 21 -8.06 -15.94 -4.98
N GLN A 22 -8.49 -16.03 -6.24
CA GLN A 22 -9.47 -16.96 -6.80
C GLN A 22 -10.91 -16.81 -6.32
N ASN A 23 -11.19 -15.89 -5.35
CA ASN A 23 -12.56 -15.74 -4.89
C ASN A 23 -12.75 -14.38 -4.23
N GLU A 24 -13.90 -13.78 -4.48
CA GLU A 24 -14.22 -12.43 -3.99
C GLU A 24 -14.22 -12.35 -2.46
N MET A 25 -14.62 -13.41 -1.78
CA MET A 25 -14.64 -13.43 -0.33
C MET A 25 -13.23 -13.29 0.24
N PHE A 26 -12.25 -13.99 -0.33
CA PHE A 26 -10.87 -13.89 0.10
C PHE A 26 -10.28 -12.52 -0.23
N VAL A 27 -10.55 -11.99 -1.42
CA VAL A 27 -10.08 -10.66 -1.78
C VAL A 27 -10.60 -9.62 -0.80
N GLY A 28 -11.90 -9.62 -0.53
CA GLY A 28 -12.52 -8.70 0.42
C GLY A 28 -11.96 -8.83 1.83
N LYS A 29 -11.75 -10.08 2.28
CA LYS A 29 -11.17 -10.35 3.59
C LYS A 29 -9.77 -9.75 3.71
N PHE A 30 -8.90 -10.02 2.73
CA PHE A 30 -7.53 -9.53 2.75
C PHE A 30 -7.45 -8.01 2.58
N LEU A 31 -8.33 -7.41 1.78
CA LEU A 31 -8.41 -5.96 1.69
C LEU A 31 -8.73 -5.33 3.06
N ARG A 32 -9.67 -5.92 3.80
CA ARG A 32 -10.05 -5.40 5.12
C ARG A 32 -8.97 -5.60 6.16
N MET A 33 -8.02 -6.49 5.92
CA MET A 33 -6.86 -6.67 6.80
C MET A 33 -5.80 -5.59 6.61
N LEU A 34 -5.79 -4.91 5.47
CA LEU A 34 -4.77 -3.91 5.16
C LEU A 34 -4.65 -2.81 6.22
N PRO A 35 -5.74 -2.18 6.68
CA PRO A 35 -5.62 -1.15 7.73
C PRO A 35 -5.14 -1.68 9.08
N ARG A 36 -5.28 -2.98 9.31
CA ARG A 36 -4.83 -3.64 10.54
C ARG A 36 -3.38 -4.09 10.48
N ASP A 37 -2.83 -4.18 9.27
CA ASP A 37 -1.41 -4.47 9.08
C ASP A 37 -0.62 -3.26 9.53
N GLY A 38 0.43 -3.47 10.29
CA GLY A 38 1.20 -2.38 10.89
C GLY A 38 2.18 -1.69 9.96
N SER A 39 2.29 -2.11 8.70
CA SER A 39 3.36 -1.64 7.81
C SER A 39 3.30 -0.14 7.54
N MET A 40 2.11 0.42 7.31
CA MET A 40 1.99 1.87 7.05
C MET A 40 2.37 2.68 8.29
N MET A 41 1.93 2.24 9.48
CA MET A 41 2.29 2.90 10.73
C MET A 41 3.79 2.84 10.97
N LEU A 42 4.40 1.66 10.74
CA LEU A 42 5.86 1.51 10.88
C LEU A 42 6.61 2.38 9.91
N LEU A 43 6.13 2.50 8.68
CA LEU A 43 6.72 3.37 7.66
C LEU A 43 6.69 4.82 8.11
N GLU A 44 5.54 5.30 8.54
CA GLU A 44 5.39 6.69 9.01
C GLU A 44 6.31 6.97 10.19
N LYS A 45 6.36 6.06 11.15
CA LYS A 45 7.21 6.22 12.33
C LYS A 45 8.69 6.23 11.97
N ALA A 46 9.13 5.30 11.15
CA ALA A 46 10.52 5.22 10.73
C ALA A 46 10.95 6.46 9.95
N MET A 47 10.08 6.97 9.08
CA MET A 47 10.33 8.20 8.33
C MET A 47 10.44 9.41 9.27
N ALA A 48 9.53 9.51 10.24
CA ALA A 48 9.56 10.60 11.23
C ALA A 48 10.79 10.56 12.11
N ASP A 49 11.23 9.35 12.49
CA ASP A 49 12.37 9.15 13.39
C ASP A 49 13.71 9.17 12.65
N GLY A 50 13.72 9.29 11.33
CA GLY A 50 14.94 9.30 10.52
C GLY A 50 15.63 7.95 10.40
N ARG A 51 14.90 6.84 10.61
CA ARG A 51 15.46 5.49 10.55
C ARG A 51 15.31 4.92 9.13
N ALA A 52 16.30 5.18 8.29
CA ALA A 52 16.23 4.86 6.86
C ALA A 52 16.05 3.37 6.57
N ASN A 53 16.78 2.50 7.29
CA ASN A 53 16.67 1.06 7.04
C ASN A 53 15.31 0.50 7.45
N ASP A 54 14.77 0.96 8.58
CA ASP A 54 13.44 0.56 9.02
C ASP A 54 12.36 1.07 8.06
N ALA A 55 12.52 2.29 7.56
CA ALA A 55 11.62 2.86 6.55
C ALA A 55 11.66 2.04 5.25
N PHE A 56 12.85 1.64 4.82
CA PHE A 56 13.02 0.78 3.65
C PHE A 56 12.24 -0.53 3.82
N ARG A 57 12.42 -1.19 4.95
CA ARG A 57 11.74 -2.48 5.21
C ARG A 57 10.23 -2.33 5.24
N ALA A 58 9.73 -1.29 5.88
CA ALA A 58 8.29 -1.05 5.98
C ALA A 58 7.69 -0.74 4.61
N ALA A 59 8.36 0.08 3.79
CA ALA A 59 7.91 0.38 2.43
C ALA A 59 7.91 -0.88 1.56
N HIS A 60 8.95 -1.70 1.68
CA HIS A 60 9.06 -2.95 0.94
C HIS A 60 7.94 -3.94 1.32
N THR A 61 7.65 -4.05 2.62
CA THR A 61 6.58 -4.91 3.12
C THR A 61 5.21 -4.43 2.61
N LEU A 62 4.96 -3.13 2.69
CA LEU A 62 3.71 -2.56 2.20
C LEU A 62 3.54 -2.79 0.70
N LYS A 63 4.62 -2.64 -0.06
CA LYS A 63 4.61 -2.95 -1.49
C LYS A 63 4.20 -4.39 -1.76
N GLY A 64 4.75 -5.35 -0.99
CA GLY A 64 4.41 -6.76 -1.14
C GLY A 64 2.94 -7.04 -0.89
N ILE A 65 2.36 -6.42 0.15
CA ILE A 65 0.93 -6.55 0.46
C ILE A 65 0.10 -5.97 -0.69
N ALA A 66 0.47 -4.78 -1.17
CA ALA A 66 -0.23 -4.14 -2.27
C ALA A 66 -0.18 -4.96 -3.56
N LEU A 67 0.96 -5.62 -3.83
CA LEU A 67 1.10 -6.52 -4.98
C LEU A 67 0.12 -7.69 -4.90
N ASN A 68 0.04 -8.34 -3.75
CA ASN A 68 -0.87 -9.47 -3.56
C ASN A 68 -2.33 -9.08 -3.74
N LEU A 69 -2.66 -7.84 -3.45
CA LEU A 69 -4.03 -7.34 -3.56
C LEU A 69 -4.27 -6.60 -4.89
N SER A 70 -3.28 -6.56 -5.76
CA SER A 70 -3.36 -5.88 -7.07
C SER A 70 -3.79 -4.42 -6.96
N LEU A 71 -3.28 -3.74 -5.92
CA LEU A 71 -3.50 -2.32 -5.68
C LEU A 71 -2.42 -1.53 -6.43
N THR A 72 -2.60 -1.42 -7.73
CA THR A 72 -1.58 -1.00 -8.70
C THR A 72 -0.94 0.36 -8.37
N LYS A 73 -1.76 1.34 -8.00
CA LYS A 73 -1.27 2.69 -7.68
C LYS A 73 -0.43 2.70 -6.40
N LEU A 74 -0.86 1.94 -5.40
CA LEU A 74 -0.09 1.83 -4.15
C LEU A 74 1.24 1.11 -4.40
N VAL A 75 1.23 0.07 -5.23
CA VAL A 75 2.46 -0.64 -5.63
C VAL A 75 3.44 0.35 -6.25
N ALA A 76 2.99 1.15 -7.21
CA ALA A 76 3.86 2.10 -7.90
C ALA A 76 4.46 3.13 -6.93
N ALA A 77 3.63 3.67 -6.04
CA ALA A 77 4.09 4.66 -5.06
C ALA A 77 5.10 4.06 -4.08
N CYS A 78 4.82 2.85 -3.57
CA CYS A 78 5.72 2.15 -2.67
C CYS A 78 7.03 1.76 -3.35
N SER A 79 6.99 1.38 -4.63
CA SER A 79 8.19 1.04 -5.41
C SER A 79 9.16 2.21 -5.47
N GLN A 80 8.64 3.39 -5.78
CA GLN A 80 9.48 4.59 -5.89
C GLN A 80 10.11 4.94 -4.54
N LEU A 81 9.33 4.88 -3.47
CA LEU A 81 9.83 5.16 -2.13
C LEU A 81 10.88 4.13 -1.70
N THR A 82 10.60 2.86 -1.94
CA THR A 82 11.53 1.77 -1.59
C THR A 82 12.87 1.97 -2.29
N GLU A 83 12.87 2.31 -3.58
CA GLU A 83 14.11 2.54 -4.31
C GLU A 83 14.88 3.75 -3.78
N ALA A 84 14.18 4.83 -3.41
CA ALA A 84 14.83 6.01 -2.85
C ALA A 84 15.48 5.74 -1.49
N LEU A 85 14.97 4.75 -0.75
CA LEU A 85 15.49 4.37 0.57
C LEU A 85 16.53 3.26 0.52
N ARG A 86 16.69 2.60 -0.63
CA ARG A 86 17.59 1.44 -0.75
C ARG A 86 19.03 1.84 -0.44
N GLY A 87 19.61 1.18 0.55
CA GLY A 87 20.99 1.41 0.94
C GLY A 87 21.28 2.77 1.57
N ALA A 88 20.23 3.53 1.90
CA ALA A 88 20.42 4.85 2.50
C ALA A 88 20.77 4.75 3.99
N ASP A 89 21.75 5.52 4.44
CA ASP A 89 22.09 5.63 5.87
C ASP A 89 21.21 6.65 6.57
N THR A 90 20.81 7.70 5.85
CA THR A 90 19.88 8.72 6.33
C THR A 90 18.77 8.86 5.31
N ILE A 91 17.62 9.41 5.74
CA ILE A 91 16.47 9.54 4.83
C ILE A 91 16.72 10.70 3.85
N PRO A 92 16.80 10.40 2.54
CA PRO A 92 16.96 11.46 1.54
C PRO A 92 15.71 12.34 1.46
N GLN A 93 15.88 13.58 1.07
CA GLN A 93 14.76 14.49 0.85
C GLN A 93 13.79 13.93 -0.20
N GLN A 94 14.31 13.30 -1.24
CA GLN A 94 13.47 12.64 -2.26
C GLN A 94 12.53 11.61 -1.65
N ALA A 95 13.01 10.84 -0.66
CA ALA A 95 12.16 9.84 0.00
C ALA A 95 11.02 10.50 0.78
N ARG A 96 11.27 11.64 1.40
CA ARG A 96 10.22 12.39 2.10
C ARG A 96 9.15 12.85 1.13
N GLU A 97 9.54 13.28 -0.07
CA GLU A 97 8.60 13.67 -1.12
C GLU A 97 7.83 12.47 -1.65
N LEU A 98 8.51 11.33 -1.80
CA LEU A 98 7.88 10.10 -2.31
C LEU A 98 6.97 9.40 -1.30
N LEU A 99 7.02 9.78 -0.04
CA LEU A 99 6.05 9.33 0.96
C LEU A 99 4.66 9.92 0.70
N ILE A 100 4.60 11.11 0.11
CA ILE A 100 3.32 11.79 -0.15
C ILE A 100 2.39 10.94 -1.02
N PRO A 101 2.78 10.46 -2.21
CA PRO A 101 1.88 9.60 -3.00
C PRO A 101 1.55 8.28 -2.30
N VAL A 102 2.42 7.72 -1.48
CA VAL A 102 2.09 6.52 -0.69
C VAL A 102 0.94 6.85 0.27
N ARG A 103 1.03 7.95 0.99
CA ARG A 103 -0.05 8.40 1.90
C ARG A 103 -1.36 8.62 1.15
N GLN A 104 -1.29 9.27 -0.01
CA GLN A 104 -2.47 9.59 -0.81
C GLN A 104 -3.19 8.31 -1.28
N GLU A 105 -2.45 7.36 -1.82
CA GLU A 105 -3.03 6.11 -2.32
C GLU A 105 -3.54 5.24 -1.18
N TYR A 106 -2.83 5.20 -0.06
CA TYR A 106 -3.28 4.47 1.11
C TYR A 106 -4.57 5.04 1.68
N ALA A 107 -4.66 6.37 1.79
CA ALA A 107 -5.87 7.05 2.27
C ALA A 107 -7.06 6.82 1.33
N ARG A 108 -6.82 6.82 0.02
CA ARG A 108 -7.83 6.55 -0.99
C ARG A 108 -8.40 5.13 -0.83
N ILE A 109 -7.53 4.17 -0.61
CA ILE A 109 -7.92 2.77 -0.38
C ILE A 109 -8.75 2.67 0.90
N ARG A 110 -8.32 3.29 1.98
CA ARG A 110 -9.05 3.25 3.25
C ARG A 110 -10.43 3.85 3.13
N ALA A 111 -10.56 4.98 2.43
CA ALA A 111 -11.86 5.60 2.19
C ALA A 111 -12.78 4.68 1.40
N ALA A 112 -12.24 4.05 0.35
CA ALA A 112 -13.02 3.12 -0.48
C ALA A 112 -13.43 1.87 0.30
N LEU A 113 -12.59 1.39 1.24
CA LEU A 113 -12.92 0.24 2.07
C LEU A 113 -14.15 0.49 2.94
N GLU A 114 -14.38 1.73 3.37
CA GLU A 114 -15.58 2.06 4.15
C GLU A 114 -16.86 1.89 3.34
N GLU A 115 -16.77 1.98 2.02
CA GLU A 115 -17.88 1.83 1.09
C GLU A 115 -18.06 0.40 0.59
N LEU A 116 -17.13 -0.49 0.90
CA LEU A 116 -17.14 -1.86 0.41
C LEU A 116 -18.18 -2.68 1.17
N ASP A 117 -19.06 -3.34 0.43
CA ASP A 117 -20.11 -4.19 0.99
C ASP A 117 -19.51 -5.40 1.72
N ALA A 118 -20.18 -5.80 2.77
CA ALA A 118 -19.76 -6.95 3.58
C ALA A 118 -19.85 -8.28 2.80
#